data_5d399aff17de72e815174a8576f2e55e
#
_entry.id   5d399aff17de72e815174a8576f2e55e
#
_cell.length_a   1.000
_cell.length_b   1.000
_cell.length_c   1.000
_cell.angle_alpha   90.00
_cell.angle_beta   90.00
_cell.angle_gamma   90.00
#
_symmetry.space_group_name_H-M   'P 1'
#
loop_
_entity.id
_entity.type
_entity.pdbx_description
1 polymer ?
#
loop_
_entity_poly.entity_id
_entity_poly.type
_entity_poly.pdbx_seq_one_letter_code
_entity_poly.pdbx_strand_id
1 'polypeptide(L)'
;MSSYNQSDCLYRYSSVLLPVSLKYKTALPILTSLMLVAAIAYAPAAFGALEIEADAVEGSTTITITGQASSGDPVIIKVIAPNGNIVSIDQLNPDSDGAFTSTIGVGGPMWKQDGHYSISAQQGSAAINKSTVEVEIAGGAVVPEFGTIASLVLVVAITSIVILSAKGRLSFTPRI
;
A
#
# COMPACT_ATOMS: atom_id res chain seq x y z
N MET A 1 77.70 20.97 13.65
CA MET A 1 77.03 20.31 12.53
C MET A 1 76.42 19.03 13.07
N SER A 2 75.16 19.05 13.43
CA SER A 2 74.43 17.92 13.98
C SER A 2 73.35 17.55 12.97
N SER A 3 73.53 16.41 12.35
CA SER A 3 72.52 15.86 11.38
C SER A 3 71.37 15.26 12.13
N TYR A 4 70.20 15.89 12.02
CA TYR A 4 68.94 15.33 12.48
C TYR A 4 68.47 14.23 11.50
N ASN A 5 68.38 13.02 12.02
CA ASN A 5 67.91 11.87 11.27
C ASN A 5 66.36 11.88 11.24
N GLN A 6 65.80 12.00 10.05
CA GLN A 6 64.37 12.18 9.74
C GLN A 6 63.62 10.86 9.72
N SER A 7 64.18 9.78 10.28
CA SER A 7 63.59 8.43 10.20
C SER A 7 62.73 8.03 11.42
N ASP A 8 62.65 8.85 12.47
CA ASP A 8 61.93 8.45 13.68
C ASP A 8 60.48 8.95 13.79
N CYS A 9 59.99 9.67 12.76
CA CYS A 9 58.59 10.21 12.80
C CYS A 9 57.54 9.35 12.10
N LEU A 10 57.90 8.23 11.49
CA LEU A 10 56.93 7.43 10.72
C LEU A 10 56.45 6.13 11.39
N TYR A 11 56.85 5.87 12.63
CA TYR A 11 56.50 4.60 13.28
C TYR A 11 55.47 4.67 14.41
N ARG A 12 54.69 5.74 14.52
CA ARG A 12 53.71 5.89 15.61
C ARG A 12 52.28 6.10 15.15
N TYR A 13 51.90 5.67 13.93
CA TYR A 13 50.52 5.77 13.43
C TYR A 13 49.90 4.44 13.02
N SER A 14 50.35 3.36 13.63
CA SER A 14 49.88 2.04 13.29
C SER A 14 49.59 1.20 14.53
N SER A 15 48.62 1.60 15.35
CA SER A 15 47.97 0.66 16.28
C SER A 15 46.77 1.26 17.03
N VAL A 16 45.84 1.94 16.31
CA VAL A 16 44.49 2.13 16.84
C VAL A 16 43.50 1.66 15.78
N LEU A 17 43.74 0.49 15.25
CA LEU A 17 42.63 -0.31 14.68
C LEU A 17 42.08 -1.14 15.82
N LEU A 18 41.13 -0.58 16.53
CA LEU A 18 40.22 -1.34 17.40
C LEU A 18 39.65 -2.48 16.55
N PRO A 19 39.76 -3.71 16.94
CA PRO A 19 39.01 -4.78 16.31
C PRO A 19 37.53 -4.58 16.66
N VAL A 20 36.83 -3.84 15.81
CA VAL A 20 35.38 -3.89 15.79
C VAL A 20 35.03 -5.28 15.33
N SER A 21 35.10 -6.25 16.25
CA SER A 21 34.54 -7.57 16.03
C SER A 21 33.03 -7.42 16.06
N LEU A 22 32.52 -6.91 14.96
CA LEU A 22 31.09 -6.77 14.76
C LEU A 22 30.48 -8.15 14.72
N LYS A 23 29.67 -8.48 15.71
CA LYS A 23 28.73 -9.61 15.71
C LYS A 23 27.58 -9.33 14.70
N TYR A 24 27.92 -8.94 13.45
CA TYR A 24 26.96 -8.55 12.41
C TYR A 24 26.31 -9.72 11.70
N LYS A 25 26.74 -10.98 12.01
CA LYS A 25 26.20 -12.16 11.29
C LYS A 25 24.70 -12.33 11.43
N THR A 26 24.08 -11.72 12.45
CA THR A 26 22.62 -11.81 12.68
C THR A 26 21.86 -10.50 12.50
N ALA A 27 22.56 -9.35 12.56
CA ALA A 27 21.92 -8.03 12.43
C ALA A 27 21.75 -7.59 10.97
N LEU A 28 22.65 -7.98 10.09
CA LEU A 28 22.65 -7.60 8.68
C LEU A 28 21.37 -8.03 7.93
N PRO A 29 20.90 -9.29 8.03
CA PRO A 29 19.66 -9.70 7.35
C PRO A 29 18.41 -9.06 7.92
N ILE A 30 18.40 -8.67 9.20
CA ILE A 30 17.26 -7.98 9.81
C ILE A 30 17.20 -6.53 9.33
N LEU A 31 18.35 -5.86 9.22
CA LEU A 31 18.43 -4.48 8.75
C LEU A 31 18.07 -4.35 7.26
N THR A 32 18.52 -5.31 6.43
CA THR A 32 18.17 -5.33 4.99
C THR A 32 16.68 -5.63 4.78
N SER A 33 16.09 -6.52 5.59
CA SER A 33 14.66 -6.81 5.54
C SER A 33 13.83 -5.59 5.95
N LEU A 34 14.24 -4.86 6.99
CA LEU A 34 13.54 -3.66 7.44
C LEU A 34 13.64 -2.51 6.41
N MET A 35 14.79 -2.36 5.75
CA MET A 35 14.95 -1.39 4.66
C MET A 35 14.12 -1.73 3.43
N LEU A 36 13.96 -3.01 3.10
CA LEU A 36 13.15 -3.44 1.97
C LEU A 36 11.67 -3.13 2.21
N VAL A 37 11.16 -3.38 3.42
CA VAL A 37 9.77 -3.05 3.79
C VAL A 37 9.53 -1.55 3.79
N ALA A 38 10.49 -0.74 4.27
CA ALA A 38 10.39 0.71 4.24
C ALA A 38 10.42 1.29 2.80
N ALA A 39 11.15 0.66 1.88
CA ALA A 39 11.22 1.10 0.48
C ALA A 39 9.89 0.90 -0.26
N ILE A 40 9.12 -0.12 0.09
CA ILE A 40 7.78 -0.37 -0.50
C ILE A 40 6.77 0.66 0.00
N ALA A 41 6.91 1.13 1.26
CA ALA A 41 6.00 2.12 1.85
C ALA A 41 6.22 3.56 1.33
N TYR A 42 7.32 3.83 0.64
CA TYR A 42 7.68 5.15 0.11
C TYR A 42 7.74 5.20 -1.43
N ALA A 43 7.01 4.33 -2.12
CA ALA A 43 6.87 4.49 -3.56
C ALA A 43 6.06 5.79 -3.82
N PRO A 44 6.65 6.85 -4.40
CA PRO A 44 5.87 8.01 -4.77
C PRO A 44 4.84 7.58 -5.81
N ALA A 45 3.58 7.92 -5.59
CA ALA A 45 2.57 7.80 -6.62
C ALA A 45 3.06 8.56 -7.86
N ALA A 46 3.13 7.89 -8.99
CA ALA A 46 3.47 8.53 -10.26
C ALA A 46 2.30 9.45 -10.63
N PHE A 47 2.44 10.73 -10.37
CA PHE A 47 1.47 11.74 -10.76
C PHE A 47 1.32 11.73 -12.29
N GLY A 48 0.15 11.36 -12.76
CA GLY A 48 -0.16 11.37 -14.20
C GLY A 48 -1.22 10.37 -14.65
N ALA A 49 -1.50 9.31 -13.88
CA ALA A 49 -2.60 8.40 -14.14
C ALA A 49 -3.75 8.70 -13.17
N LEU A 50 -4.98 8.59 -13.65
CA LEU A 50 -6.17 8.67 -12.81
C LEU A 50 -6.12 7.52 -11.80
N GLU A 51 -6.20 7.84 -10.52
CA GLU A 51 -6.26 6.87 -9.42
C GLU A 51 -7.52 7.11 -8.61
N ILE A 52 -8.19 6.03 -8.21
CA ILE A 52 -9.38 6.08 -7.35
C ILE A 52 -9.27 5.06 -6.22
N GLU A 53 -9.86 5.42 -5.11
CA GLU A 53 -10.08 4.57 -3.95
C GLU A 53 -11.55 4.65 -3.56
N ALA A 54 -12.14 3.53 -3.20
CA ALA A 54 -13.52 3.46 -2.70
C ALA A 54 -13.48 3.10 -1.22
N ASP A 55 -13.99 4.00 -0.39
CA ASP A 55 -14.18 3.79 1.03
C ASP A 55 -15.66 3.52 1.32
N ALA A 56 -15.91 2.39 1.96
CA ALA A 56 -17.26 1.95 2.24
C ALA A 56 -17.28 1.21 3.59
N VAL A 57 -18.09 1.72 4.50
CA VAL A 57 -18.27 1.13 5.83
C VAL A 57 -19.26 -0.03 5.72
N GLU A 58 -18.98 -1.13 6.41
CA GLU A 58 -19.89 -2.29 6.49
C GLU A 58 -21.30 -1.89 6.88
N GLY A 59 -22.28 -2.39 6.13
CA GLY A 59 -23.69 -2.05 6.33
C GLY A 59 -24.07 -0.63 5.88
N SER A 60 -23.15 0.13 5.30
CA SER A 60 -23.42 1.46 4.76
C SER A 60 -24.25 1.36 3.47
N THR A 61 -25.10 2.34 3.30
CA THR A 61 -25.83 2.59 2.05
C THR A 61 -25.17 3.68 1.20
N THR A 62 -23.92 4.01 1.50
CA THR A 62 -23.13 4.98 0.74
C THR A 62 -21.70 4.48 0.54
N ILE A 63 -21.13 4.76 -0.63
CA ILE A 63 -19.73 4.56 -0.98
C ILE A 63 -19.13 5.93 -1.22
N THR A 64 -18.03 6.25 -0.53
CA THR A 64 -17.24 7.45 -0.80
C THR A 64 -16.09 7.08 -1.73
N ILE A 65 -16.02 7.75 -2.86
CA ILE A 65 -14.95 7.56 -3.85
C ILE A 65 -14.07 8.79 -3.78
N THR A 66 -12.81 8.58 -3.47
CA THR A 66 -11.76 9.60 -3.51
C THR A 66 -10.80 9.28 -4.64
N GLY A 67 -10.19 10.30 -5.22
CA GLY A 67 -9.22 10.05 -6.27
C GLY A 67 -8.38 11.27 -6.61
N GLN A 68 -7.40 10.99 -7.46
CA GLN A 68 -6.48 11.97 -8.01
C GLN A 68 -6.51 11.89 -9.53
N ALA A 69 -6.70 13.01 -10.19
CA ALA A 69 -6.78 13.13 -11.64
C ALA A 69 -5.94 14.31 -12.12
N SER A 70 -5.72 14.42 -13.42
CA SER A 70 -5.17 15.65 -13.99
C SER A 70 -6.15 16.80 -13.80
N SER A 71 -5.67 17.99 -13.51
CA SER A 71 -6.52 19.17 -13.43
C SER A 71 -7.09 19.55 -14.78
N GLY A 72 -8.32 20.07 -14.82
CA GLY A 72 -8.92 20.73 -15.97
C GLY A 72 -10.06 19.97 -16.64
N ASP A 73 -9.95 18.67 -16.85
CA ASP A 73 -11.02 17.89 -17.48
C ASP A 73 -11.91 17.20 -16.45
N PRO A 74 -13.23 17.09 -16.69
CA PRO A 74 -14.13 16.40 -15.77
C PRO A 74 -13.84 14.90 -15.71
N VAL A 75 -14.00 14.33 -14.51
CA VAL A 75 -13.95 12.89 -14.26
C VAL A 75 -15.37 12.33 -14.30
N ILE A 76 -15.57 11.26 -15.05
CA ILE A 76 -16.82 10.53 -15.12
C ILE A 76 -16.65 9.23 -14.33
N ILE A 77 -17.47 9.04 -13.32
CA ILE A 77 -17.54 7.82 -12.51
C ILE A 77 -18.74 7.00 -12.96
N LYS A 78 -18.55 5.72 -13.21
CA LYS A 78 -19.60 4.75 -13.54
C LYS A 78 -19.55 3.59 -12.59
N VAL A 79 -20.70 3.20 -12.07
CA VAL A 79 -20.84 1.97 -11.28
C VAL A 79 -21.56 0.93 -12.11
N ILE A 80 -20.94 -0.23 -12.22
CA ILE A 80 -21.39 -1.35 -13.05
C ILE A 80 -21.70 -2.52 -12.12
N ALA A 81 -22.93 -3.01 -12.21
CA ALA A 81 -23.38 -4.17 -11.45
C ALA A 81 -22.78 -5.49 -11.98
N PRO A 82 -22.83 -6.60 -11.22
CA PRO A 82 -22.32 -7.91 -11.64
C PRO A 82 -22.89 -8.41 -12.98
N ASN A 83 -24.09 -7.98 -13.36
CA ASN A 83 -24.71 -8.32 -14.65
C ASN A 83 -24.27 -7.43 -15.82
N GLY A 84 -23.34 -6.50 -15.61
CA GLY A 84 -22.86 -5.56 -16.61
C GLY A 84 -23.71 -4.30 -16.80
N ASN A 85 -24.80 -4.13 -16.07
CA ASN A 85 -25.62 -2.93 -16.15
C ASN A 85 -24.99 -1.76 -15.39
N ILE A 86 -25.09 -0.57 -15.95
CA ILE A 86 -24.70 0.65 -15.23
C ILE A 86 -25.81 1.03 -14.27
N VAL A 87 -25.50 1.11 -12.98
CA VAL A 87 -26.43 1.43 -11.90
C VAL A 87 -26.33 2.85 -11.39
N SER A 88 -25.17 3.49 -11.60
CA SER A 88 -24.93 4.89 -11.25
C SER A 88 -23.92 5.52 -12.19
N ILE A 89 -24.10 6.80 -12.46
CA ILE A 89 -23.13 7.64 -13.19
C ILE A 89 -23.04 8.96 -12.42
N ASP A 90 -21.84 9.42 -12.19
CA ASP A 90 -21.54 10.73 -11.63
C ASP A 90 -20.49 11.45 -12.49
N GLN A 91 -20.54 12.77 -12.52
CA GLN A 91 -19.57 13.60 -13.22
C GLN A 91 -19.18 14.76 -12.31
N LEU A 92 -17.89 14.94 -12.12
CA LEU A 92 -17.34 15.97 -11.24
C LEU A 92 -16.07 16.56 -11.84
N ASN A 93 -15.72 17.76 -11.38
CA ASN A 93 -14.47 18.41 -11.76
C ASN A 93 -13.48 18.24 -10.60
N PRO A 94 -12.25 17.76 -10.87
CA PRO A 94 -11.19 17.77 -9.87
C PRO A 94 -10.88 19.21 -9.42
N ASP A 95 -10.36 19.35 -8.21
CA ASP A 95 -9.86 20.62 -7.71
C ASP A 95 -8.54 21.06 -8.43
N SER A 96 -7.96 22.19 -7.99
CA SER A 96 -6.70 22.70 -8.56
C SER A 96 -5.52 21.73 -8.40
N ASP A 97 -5.55 20.88 -7.39
CA ASP A 97 -4.51 19.92 -7.10
C ASP A 97 -4.81 18.54 -7.73
N GLY A 98 -5.95 18.43 -8.43
CA GLY A 98 -6.41 17.23 -9.11
C GLY A 98 -7.20 16.27 -8.19
N ALA A 99 -7.40 16.60 -6.93
CA ALA A 99 -8.17 15.76 -6.02
C ALA A 99 -9.68 15.88 -6.29
N PHE A 100 -10.40 14.80 -6.04
CA PHE A 100 -11.86 14.78 -6.14
C PHE A 100 -12.48 13.79 -5.14
N THR A 101 -13.73 14.04 -4.79
CA THR A 101 -14.52 13.18 -3.94
C THR A 101 -15.94 13.09 -4.49
N SER A 102 -16.46 11.87 -4.57
CA SER A 102 -17.85 11.58 -4.93
C SER A 102 -18.46 10.66 -3.89
N THR A 103 -19.75 10.85 -3.58
CA THR A 103 -20.50 9.97 -2.70
C THR A 103 -21.66 9.35 -3.46
N ILE A 104 -21.67 8.04 -3.58
CA ILE A 104 -22.68 7.28 -4.32
C ILE A 104 -23.56 6.55 -3.33
N GLY A 105 -24.89 6.72 -3.48
CA GLY A 105 -25.89 5.97 -2.72
C GLY A 105 -26.02 4.55 -3.25
N VAL A 106 -25.96 3.58 -2.36
CA VAL A 106 -26.19 2.15 -2.61
C VAL A 106 -27.62 1.80 -2.22
N GLY A 107 -28.23 0.90 -2.96
CA GLY A 107 -29.58 0.43 -2.69
C GLY A 107 -30.62 1.00 -3.66
N GLY A 108 -31.84 0.51 -3.53
CA GLY A 108 -32.94 0.86 -4.44
C GLY A 108 -33.06 -0.05 -5.68
N PRO A 109 -33.91 0.33 -6.65
CA PRO A 109 -34.32 -0.59 -7.71
C PRO A 109 -33.23 -1.00 -8.69
N MET A 110 -32.11 -0.28 -8.76
CA MET A 110 -30.98 -0.60 -9.64
C MET A 110 -29.94 -1.51 -8.98
N TRP A 111 -29.92 -1.57 -7.64
CA TRP A 111 -28.95 -2.30 -6.82
C TRP A 111 -29.53 -3.64 -6.32
N LYS A 112 -30.06 -4.44 -7.22
CA LYS A 112 -30.80 -5.66 -6.87
C LYS A 112 -29.95 -6.92 -6.77
N GLN A 113 -28.70 -6.85 -7.18
CA GLN A 113 -27.83 -8.02 -7.24
C GLN A 113 -26.79 -7.95 -6.14
N ASP A 114 -26.56 -9.10 -5.51
CA ASP A 114 -25.42 -9.28 -4.63
C ASP A 114 -24.18 -9.62 -5.45
N GLY A 115 -23.01 -9.18 -4.99
CA GLY A 115 -21.71 -9.46 -5.60
C GLY A 115 -20.86 -8.22 -5.83
N HIS A 116 -19.83 -8.38 -6.67
CA HIS A 116 -18.84 -7.33 -6.94
C HIS A 116 -19.37 -6.31 -7.95
N TYR A 117 -19.45 -5.06 -7.51
CA TYR A 117 -19.75 -3.91 -8.34
C TYR A 117 -18.44 -3.24 -8.74
N SER A 118 -18.28 -2.99 -10.03
CA SER A 118 -17.10 -2.33 -10.57
C SER A 118 -17.34 -0.83 -10.67
N ILE A 119 -16.53 -0.05 -9.98
CA ILE A 119 -16.53 1.40 -10.00
C ILE A 119 -15.40 1.84 -10.92
N SER A 120 -15.75 2.46 -12.04
CA SER A 120 -14.79 2.91 -13.05
C SER A 120 -14.83 4.42 -13.16
N ALA A 121 -13.71 5.08 -12.91
CA ALA A 121 -13.51 6.48 -13.19
C ALA A 121 -12.73 6.66 -14.50
N GLN A 122 -13.08 7.67 -15.27
CA GLN A 122 -12.42 8.01 -16.52
C GLN A 122 -12.35 9.52 -16.72
N GLN A 123 -11.20 10.03 -17.12
CA GLN A 123 -10.98 11.41 -17.49
C GLN A 123 -10.57 11.50 -18.97
N GLY A 124 -11.37 12.24 -19.75
CA GLY A 124 -11.16 12.32 -21.20
C GLY A 124 -11.35 10.97 -21.92
N SER A 125 -10.72 10.81 -23.08
CA SER A 125 -10.86 9.63 -23.95
C SER A 125 -9.69 8.65 -23.89
N ALA A 126 -8.58 9.01 -23.24
CA ALA A 126 -7.38 8.18 -23.18
C ALA A 126 -7.55 7.00 -22.20
N ALA A 127 -7.15 5.80 -22.62
CA ALA A 127 -7.24 4.60 -21.79
C ALA A 127 -6.36 4.67 -20.53
N ILE A 128 -5.27 5.44 -20.57
CA ILE A 128 -4.38 5.65 -19.43
C ILE A 128 -5.04 6.45 -18.30
N ASN A 129 -6.06 7.22 -18.63
CA ASN A 129 -6.81 8.02 -17.68
C ASN A 129 -8.09 7.29 -17.26
N LYS A 130 -7.97 6.01 -17.00
CA LYS A 130 -9.04 5.16 -16.48
C LYS A 130 -8.53 4.36 -15.30
N SER A 131 -9.28 4.41 -14.20
CA SER A 131 -9.06 3.60 -13.01
C SER A 131 -10.32 2.83 -12.65
N THR A 132 -10.16 1.66 -12.03
CA THR A 132 -11.29 0.80 -11.66
C THR A 132 -11.00 0.18 -10.32
N VAL A 133 -12.00 0.19 -9.43
CA VAL A 133 -11.99 -0.46 -8.13
C VAL A 133 -13.27 -1.29 -7.98
N GLU A 134 -13.22 -2.38 -7.24
CA GLU A 134 -14.36 -3.23 -6.97
C GLU A 134 -14.83 -3.07 -5.53
N VAL A 135 -16.14 -3.15 -5.32
CA VAL A 135 -16.77 -3.12 -4.01
C VAL A 135 -17.81 -4.22 -3.96
N GLU A 136 -17.79 -5.04 -2.91
CA GLU A 136 -18.78 -6.08 -2.71
C GLU A 136 -20.04 -5.51 -2.06
N ILE A 137 -21.21 -5.87 -2.60
CA ILE A 137 -22.52 -5.47 -2.10
C ILE A 137 -23.36 -6.74 -1.88
N ALA A 138 -23.92 -6.87 -0.70
CA ALA A 138 -24.83 -7.93 -0.36
C ALA A 138 -26.03 -7.38 0.41
N GLY A 139 -27.25 -7.81 0.03
CA GLY A 139 -28.47 -7.34 0.66
C GLY A 139 -28.74 -5.84 0.49
N GLY A 140 -28.14 -5.18 -0.50
CA GLY A 140 -28.25 -3.74 -0.73
C GLY A 140 -27.39 -2.87 0.18
N ALA A 141 -26.42 -3.47 0.88
CA ALA A 141 -25.42 -2.79 1.70
C ALA A 141 -24.02 -3.21 1.32
N VAL A 142 -23.06 -2.37 1.63
CA VAL A 142 -21.63 -2.64 1.36
C VAL A 142 -21.10 -3.70 2.31
N VAL A 143 -20.32 -4.63 1.78
CA VAL A 143 -19.55 -5.62 2.55
C VAL A 143 -18.06 -5.24 2.45
N PRO A 144 -17.34 -5.12 3.58
CA PRO A 144 -15.95 -4.70 3.54
C PRO A 144 -15.07 -5.79 2.94
N GLU A 145 -14.25 -5.42 1.96
CA GLU A 145 -13.15 -6.26 1.52
C GLU A 145 -11.99 -6.16 2.50
N PHE A 146 -11.75 -7.22 3.26
CA PHE A 146 -10.60 -7.30 4.18
C PHE A 146 -9.24 -7.48 3.45
N GLY A 147 -9.18 -7.30 2.13
CA GLY A 147 -8.06 -7.70 1.29
C GLY A 147 -6.69 -7.18 1.75
N THR A 148 -6.54 -5.88 1.89
CA THR A 148 -5.23 -5.24 2.18
C THR A 148 -4.83 -5.40 3.65
N ILE A 149 -5.76 -5.19 4.57
CA ILE A 149 -5.51 -5.26 6.01
C ILE A 149 -5.27 -6.71 6.43
N ALA A 150 -6.10 -7.66 5.95
CA ALA A 150 -5.94 -9.07 6.23
C ALA A 150 -4.62 -9.62 5.68
N SER A 151 -4.22 -9.20 4.49
CA SER A 151 -2.94 -9.57 3.89
C SER A 151 -1.76 -9.06 4.71
N LEU A 152 -1.82 -7.83 5.19
CA LEU A 152 -0.78 -7.22 6.03
C LEU A 152 -0.68 -7.93 7.38
N VAL A 153 -1.81 -8.20 8.03
CA VAL A 153 -1.86 -8.96 9.28
C VAL A 153 -1.30 -10.37 9.09
N LEU A 154 -1.67 -11.05 8.00
CA LEU A 154 -1.17 -12.38 7.68
C LEU A 154 0.35 -12.39 7.46
N VAL A 155 0.88 -11.43 6.70
CA VAL A 155 2.33 -11.28 6.47
C VAL A 155 3.07 -11.05 7.78
N VAL A 156 2.57 -10.16 8.65
CA VAL A 156 3.17 -9.91 9.97
C VAL A 156 3.12 -11.15 10.85
N ALA A 157 2.00 -11.87 10.86
CA ALA A 157 1.84 -13.09 11.65
C ALA A 157 2.80 -14.19 11.18
N ILE A 158 2.87 -14.47 9.88
CA ILE A 158 3.78 -15.49 9.32
C ILE A 158 5.24 -15.12 9.59
N THR A 159 5.62 -13.86 9.36
CA THR A 159 6.97 -13.38 9.60
C THR A 159 7.37 -13.53 11.07
N SER A 160 6.45 -13.22 11.98
CA SER A 160 6.66 -13.37 13.43
C SER A 160 6.88 -14.83 13.82
N ILE A 161 6.07 -15.76 13.28
CA ILE A 161 6.19 -17.21 13.51
C ILE A 161 7.53 -17.72 12.99
N VAL A 162 7.94 -17.33 11.79
CA VAL A 162 9.22 -17.74 11.19
C VAL A 162 10.40 -17.27 12.03
N ILE A 163 10.39 -16.00 12.48
CA ILE A 163 11.46 -15.45 13.32
C ILE A 163 11.52 -16.17 14.68
N LEU A 164 10.39 -16.44 15.31
CA LEU A 164 10.32 -17.16 16.59
C LEU A 164 10.76 -18.61 16.45
N SER A 165 10.36 -19.28 15.37
CA SER A 165 10.78 -20.66 15.06
C SER A 165 12.29 -20.75 14.77
N ALA A 166 12.84 -19.81 14.02
CA ALA A 166 14.28 -19.76 13.73
C ALA A 166 15.14 -19.52 14.96
N LYS A 167 14.59 -18.89 16.01
CA LYS A 167 15.27 -18.71 17.30
C LYS A 167 15.09 -19.89 18.28
N GLY A 168 14.44 -20.98 17.86
CA GLY A 168 14.26 -22.19 18.68
C GLY A 168 13.39 -21.99 19.94
N ARG A 169 12.55 -20.96 19.96
CA ARG A 169 11.72 -20.60 21.11
C ARG A 169 10.29 -21.15 21.04
N LEU A 170 9.89 -21.72 19.93
CA LEU A 170 8.60 -22.38 19.77
C LEU A 170 8.80 -23.91 19.85
N SER A 171 8.75 -24.48 21.03
CA SER A 171 8.60 -25.92 21.19
C SER A 171 7.11 -26.22 21.42
N PHE A 172 6.44 -26.71 20.39
CA PHE A 172 5.13 -27.32 20.54
C PHE A 172 5.30 -28.72 21.16
N THR A 173 5.16 -28.84 22.44
CA THR A 173 4.99 -30.15 23.07
C THR A 173 3.50 -30.48 23.07
N PRO A 174 3.03 -31.45 22.25
CA PRO A 174 1.67 -31.95 22.37
C PRO A 174 1.55 -32.64 23.74
N ARG A 175 0.62 -32.19 24.58
CA ARG A 175 0.22 -32.89 25.78
C ARG A 175 -0.72 -34.01 25.34
N ILE A 176 -0.21 -35.24 25.44
CA ILE A 176 -1.01 -36.47 25.37
C ILE A 176 -1.61 -36.72 26.73
#